data_6b92d8d0d68b91ab11dfeddf4c9e3a73
#
_entry.id   6b92d8d0d68b91ab11dfeddf4c9e3a73
#
_cell.length_a   1.000
_cell.length_b   1.000
_cell.length_c   1.000
_cell.angle_alpha   90.00
_cell.angle_beta   90.00
_cell.angle_gamma   90.00
#
_symmetry.space_group_name_H-M   'P 1'
#
loop_
_entity.id
_entity.type
_entity.pdbx_description
1 polymer ?
#
loop_
_entity_poly.entity_id
_entity_poly.type
_entity_poly.pdbx_seq_one_letter_code
_entity_poly.pdbx_strand_id
1 'polypeptide(L)'
;MTAHRVPRIEAEAQQPWYRQPWPWLLMLMPAVAVIGGILTAYLALSTNHALVVDEYWREGKAINRSLAKEAHAQALGLNLHLRPTAEGLQLTVDAGGRPWSSQAPVRVQWIHPTLAGRDLQALAQPVGAGEYLARDFKWPEEGRWQVMIEDADGAWRAKAIWSAPENGLRIQP
;
A
#
# COMPACT_ATOMS: atom_id res chain seq x y z
N MET A 1 30.01 -89.22 -40.72
CA MET A 1 29.90 -88.62 -39.37
C MET A 1 30.24 -87.12 -39.51
N THR A 2 29.25 -86.25 -39.71
CA THR A 2 29.41 -84.82 -39.93
C THR A 2 29.20 -84.09 -38.60
N ALA A 3 30.28 -83.60 -38.04
CA ALA A 3 30.22 -82.85 -36.79
C ALA A 3 29.53 -81.50 -37.02
N HIS A 4 28.38 -81.36 -36.42
CA HIS A 4 27.63 -80.11 -36.44
C HIS A 4 28.32 -79.13 -35.48
N ARG A 5 28.98 -78.12 -36.08
CA ARG A 5 29.66 -77.06 -35.34
C ARG A 5 28.57 -76.01 -34.87
N VAL A 6 28.23 -76.11 -33.60
CA VAL A 6 27.35 -75.11 -32.98
C VAL A 6 28.03 -73.73 -32.95
N PRO A 7 27.45 -72.72 -33.52
CA PRO A 7 28.05 -71.34 -33.44
C PRO A 7 28.10 -70.92 -31.97
N ARG A 8 29.29 -70.60 -31.50
CA ARG A 8 29.50 -69.95 -30.19
C ARG A 8 28.98 -68.54 -30.30
N ILE A 9 27.82 -68.26 -29.73
CA ILE A 9 27.32 -66.95 -29.54
C ILE A 9 28.31 -66.25 -28.60
N GLU A 10 29.17 -65.41 -29.18
CA GLU A 10 30.03 -64.53 -28.40
C GLU A 10 29.10 -63.69 -27.56
N ALA A 11 29.17 -63.82 -26.24
CA ALA A 11 28.48 -62.97 -25.33
C ALA A 11 29.13 -61.55 -25.50
N GLU A 12 28.54 -60.74 -26.36
CA GLU A 12 28.84 -59.32 -26.39
C GLU A 12 28.81 -58.83 -24.96
N ALA A 13 30.00 -58.36 -24.51
CA ALA A 13 30.14 -57.81 -23.17
C ALA A 13 29.09 -56.67 -23.03
N GLN A 14 27.96 -57.02 -22.47
CA GLN A 14 26.85 -56.08 -22.26
C GLN A 14 27.38 -54.98 -21.38
N GLN A 15 27.61 -53.83 -21.99
CA GLN A 15 27.98 -52.63 -21.24
C GLN A 15 26.93 -52.37 -20.16
N PRO A 16 27.33 -52.11 -18.92
CA PRO A 16 26.37 -51.90 -17.85
C PRO A 16 25.40 -50.79 -18.24
N TRP A 17 24.12 -50.95 -17.93
CA TRP A 17 22.97 -50.10 -18.34
C TRP A 17 23.24 -48.58 -18.11
N TYR A 18 23.96 -48.20 -17.05
CA TYR A 18 24.28 -46.82 -16.70
C TYR A 18 25.31 -46.15 -17.66
N ARG A 19 26.01 -46.95 -18.49
CA ARG A 19 26.92 -46.43 -19.53
C ARG A 19 26.22 -46.22 -20.88
N GLN A 20 24.99 -46.64 -20.98
CA GLN A 20 24.18 -46.43 -22.19
C GLN A 20 23.48 -45.09 -22.14
N PRO A 21 23.46 -44.29 -23.24
CA PRO A 21 22.86 -42.97 -23.22
C PRO A 21 21.34 -42.96 -23.15
N TRP A 22 20.69 -44.01 -23.67
CA TRP A 22 19.24 -44.05 -23.80
C TRP A 22 18.47 -44.06 -22.46
N PRO A 23 18.90 -44.76 -21.37
CA PRO A 23 18.22 -44.70 -20.09
C PRO A 23 18.26 -43.28 -19.49
N TRP A 24 19.36 -42.55 -19.69
CA TRP A 24 19.50 -41.17 -19.24
C TRP A 24 18.59 -40.20 -20.02
N LEU A 25 18.39 -40.46 -21.30
CA LEU A 25 17.47 -39.68 -22.13
C LEU A 25 16.01 -39.92 -21.71
N LEU A 26 15.64 -41.14 -21.31
CA LEU A 26 14.32 -41.42 -20.75
C LEU A 26 14.13 -40.76 -19.37
N MET A 27 15.16 -40.68 -18.55
CA MET A 27 15.11 -40.02 -17.24
C MET A 27 15.11 -38.49 -17.34
N LEU A 28 15.51 -37.93 -18.48
CA LEU A 28 15.57 -36.49 -18.67
C LEU A 28 14.18 -35.82 -18.50
N MET A 29 13.15 -36.40 -19.09
CA MET A 29 11.78 -35.84 -19.00
C MET A 29 11.25 -35.75 -17.56
N PRO A 30 11.27 -36.81 -16.75
CA PRO A 30 10.86 -36.71 -15.36
C PRO A 30 11.79 -35.82 -14.54
N ALA A 31 13.08 -35.76 -14.83
CA ALA A 31 14.02 -34.88 -14.14
C ALA A 31 13.69 -33.41 -14.40
N VAL A 32 13.43 -33.03 -15.65
CA VAL A 32 13.00 -31.67 -16.00
C VAL A 32 11.66 -31.30 -15.34
N ALA A 33 10.72 -32.24 -15.27
CA ALA A 33 9.44 -32.02 -14.59
C ALA A 33 9.62 -31.76 -13.09
N VAL A 34 10.50 -32.51 -12.42
CA VAL A 34 10.81 -32.32 -11.00
C VAL A 34 11.48 -30.97 -10.76
N ILE A 35 12.49 -30.62 -11.57
CA ILE A 35 13.18 -29.33 -11.46
C ILE A 35 12.19 -28.17 -11.69
N GLY A 36 11.36 -28.28 -12.72
CA GLY A 36 10.31 -27.30 -13.00
C GLY A 36 9.30 -27.16 -11.86
N GLY A 37 8.90 -28.28 -11.27
CA GLY A 37 8.01 -28.29 -10.10
C GLY A 37 8.63 -27.64 -8.87
N ILE A 38 9.89 -27.92 -8.57
CA ILE A 38 10.62 -27.29 -7.47
C ILE A 38 10.77 -25.78 -7.71
N LEU A 39 11.11 -25.37 -8.93
CA LEU A 39 11.23 -23.95 -9.28
C LEU A 39 9.90 -23.23 -9.14
N THR A 40 8.81 -23.83 -9.61
CA THR A 40 7.47 -23.27 -9.47
C THR A 40 7.07 -23.15 -8.00
N ALA A 41 7.32 -24.19 -7.20
CA ALA A 41 7.06 -24.16 -5.76
C ALA A 41 7.90 -23.08 -5.05
N TYR A 42 9.18 -22.95 -5.41
CA TYR A 42 10.04 -21.91 -4.89
C TYR A 42 9.51 -20.50 -5.25
N LEU A 43 9.14 -20.27 -6.50
CA LEU A 43 8.54 -18.99 -6.92
C LEU A 43 7.23 -18.71 -6.21
N ALA A 44 6.35 -19.71 -6.06
CA ALA A 44 5.09 -19.56 -5.35
C ALA A 44 5.28 -19.22 -3.87
N LEU A 45 6.27 -19.78 -3.21
CA LEU A 45 6.59 -19.50 -1.81
C LEU A 45 7.37 -18.19 -1.63
N SER A 46 8.21 -17.82 -2.61
CA SER A 46 8.97 -16.57 -2.57
C SER A 46 8.13 -15.35 -2.94
N THR A 47 7.07 -15.54 -3.73
CA THR A 47 6.11 -14.49 -4.02
C THR A 47 5.10 -14.44 -2.88
N ASN A 48 5.18 -13.39 -2.07
CA ASN A 48 4.37 -13.17 -0.88
C ASN A 48 2.87 -13.02 -1.22
N HIS A 49 2.20 -14.10 -1.62
CA HIS A 49 0.76 -14.14 -1.90
C HIS A 49 -0.08 -14.38 -0.63
N ALA A 50 0.58 -14.60 0.51
CA ALA A 50 -0.11 -14.84 1.79
C ALA A 50 -0.86 -13.60 2.34
N LEU A 51 -0.80 -12.47 1.62
CA LEU A 51 -1.27 -11.18 2.11
C LEU A 51 -2.69 -10.81 1.67
N VAL A 52 -3.29 -11.52 0.73
CA VAL A 52 -4.59 -11.09 0.18
C VAL A 52 -5.69 -11.12 1.23
N VAL A 53 -5.75 -12.14 2.08
CA VAL A 53 -6.78 -12.25 3.13
C VAL A 53 -6.48 -11.29 4.29
N ASP A 54 -5.23 -11.22 4.73
CA ASP A 54 -4.83 -10.31 5.81
C ASP A 54 -4.88 -8.83 5.37
N GLU A 55 -4.62 -8.56 4.10
CA GLU A 55 -4.67 -7.23 3.54
C GLU A 55 -6.12 -6.73 3.45
N TYR A 56 -7.07 -7.56 3.01
CA TYR A 56 -8.51 -7.24 3.06
C TYR A 56 -9.01 -6.97 4.49
N TRP A 57 -8.56 -7.76 5.47
CA TRP A 57 -8.93 -7.54 6.87
C TRP A 57 -8.32 -6.24 7.43
N ARG A 58 -7.08 -5.93 7.06
CA ARG A 58 -6.43 -4.67 7.45
C ARG A 58 -7.10 -3.48 6.78
N GLU A 59 -7.38 -3.60 5.51
CA GLU A 59 -8.05 -2.55 4.74
C GLU A 59 -9.47 -2.32 5.25
N GLY A 60 -10.25 -3.37 5.48
CA GLY A 60 -11.57 -3.27 6.10
C GLY A 60 -11.53 -2.62 7.50
N LYS A 61 -10.56 -2.99 8.34
CA LYS A 61 -10.36 -2.33 9.65
C LYS A 61 -9.90 -0.88 9.51
N ALA A 62 -9.08 -0.56 8.52
CA ALA A 62 -8.62 0.81 8.26
C ALA A 62 -9.79 1.70 7.79
N ILE A 63 -10.64 1.18 6.91
CA ILE A 63 -11.86 1.86 6.46
C ILE A 63 -12.80 2.11 7.65
N ASN A 64 -13.08 1.11 8.47
CA ASN A 64 -13.96 1.27 9.63
C ASN A 64 -13.40 2.28 10.65
N ARG A 65 -12.08 2.28 10.90
CA ARG A 65 -11.45 3.32 11.73
C ARG A 65 -11.59 4.71 11.12
N SER A 66 -11.40 4.83 9.82
CA SER A 66 -11.55 6.10 9.10
C SER A 66 -12.98 6.64 9.26
N LEU A 67 -13.99 5.80 9.02
CA LEU A 67 -15.39 6.15 9.18
C LEU A 67 -15.74 6.52 10.63
N ALA A 68 -15.21 5.79 11.62
CA ALA A 68 -15.43 6.13 13.02
C ALA A 68 -14.85 7.49 13.41
N LYS A 69 -13.67 7.86 12.88
CA LYS A 69 -13.06 9.18 13.10
C LYS A 69 -13.86 10.31 12.41
N GLU A 70 -14.37 10.04 11.23
CA GLU A 70 -15.23 10.98 10.49
C GLU A 70 -16.58 11.19 11.23
N ALA A 71 -17.20 10.10 11.67
CA ALA A 71 -18.40 10.18 12.48
C ALA A 71 -18.16 10.92 13.81
N HIS A 72 -16.98 10.77 14.41
CA HIS A 72 -16.61 11.51 15.62
C HIS A 72 -16.47 13.01 15.33
N ALA A 73 -15.86 13.41 14.21
CA ALA A 73 -15.78 14.80 13.80
C ALA A 73 -17.17 15.42 13.61
N GLN A 74 -18.11 14.66 13.01
CA GLN A 74 -19.53 15.08 12.87
C GLN A 74 -20.21 15.22 14.24
N ALA A 75 -20.05 14.26 15.12
CA ALA A 75 -20.65 14.28 16.45
C ALA A 75 -20.14 15.46 17.31
N LEU A 76 -18.89 15.87 17.11
CA LEU A 76 -18.33 17.08 17.74
C LEU A 76 -18.79 18.38 17.08
N GLY A 77 -19.46 18.32 15.93
CA GLY A 77 -19.89 19.48 15.16
C GLY A 77 -18.71 20.34 14.71
N LEU A 78 -17.62 19.68 14.27
CA LEU A 78 -16.41 20.41 13.87
C LEU A 78 -16.64 21.16 12.57
N ASN A 79 -16.21 22.43 12.54
CA ASN A 79 -16.08 23.21 11.32
C ASN A 79 -14.61 23.60 11.17
N LEU A 80 -14.06 23.36 10.01
CA LEU A 80 -12.66 23.60 9.72
C LEU A 80 -12.54 24.59 8.57
N HIS A 81 -11.70 25.60 8.77
CA HIS A 81 -11.41 26.62 7.77
C HIS A 81 -9.90 26.66 7.53
N LEU A 82 -9.49 26.37 6.32
CA LEU A 82 -8.10 26.47 5.87
C LEU A 82 -7.96 27.71 5.00
N ARG A 83 -6.89 28.45 5.22
CA ARG A 83 -6.55 29.63 4.41
C ARG A 83 -5.04 29.74 4.20
N PRO A 84 -4.60 30.09 3.00
CA PRO A 84 -3.20 30.47 2.78
C PRO A 84 -2.91 31.78 3.48
N THR A 85 -1.73 31.87 4.08
CA THR A 85 -1.21 33.09 4.68
C THR A 85 0.21 33.37 4.22
N ALA A 86 0.75 34.53 4.49
CA ALA A 86 2.14 34.86 4.17
C ALA A 86 3.14 33.93 4.92
N GLU A 87 2.74 33.40 6.07
CA GLU A 87 3.57 32.48 6.90
C GLU A 87 3.39 31.02 6.58
N GLY A 88 2.38 30.66 5.76
CA GLY A 88 2.07 29.27 5.42
C GLY A 88 0.57 28.96 5.37
N LEU A 89 0.13 27.92 6.03
CA LEU A 89 -1.25 27.47 6.09
C LEU A 89 -1.84 27.76 7.48
N GLN A 90 -2.86 28.60 7.55
CA GLN A 90 -3.68 28.79 8.75
C GLN A 90 -4.89 27.85 8.71
N LEU A 91 -5.13 27.14 9.80
CA LEU A 91 -6.29 26.31 10.03
C LEU A 91 -7.04 26.85 11.26
N THR A 92 -8.33 27.12 11.11
CA THR A 92 -9.23 27.46 12.22
C THR A 92 -10.17 26.28 12.43
N VAL A 93 -10.32 25.83 13.66
CA VAL A 93 -11.20 24.73 14.06
C VAL A 93 -12.18 25.24 15.10
N ASP A 94 -13.46 25.08 14.85
CA ASP A 94 -14.51 25.32 15.84
C ASP A 94 -15.40 24.08 16.01
N ALA A 95 -16.00 23.95 17.18
CA ALA A 95 -16.94 22.90 17.52
C ALA A 95 -18.29 23.53 17.94
N GLY A 96 -19.29 23.44 17.08
CA GLY A 96 -20.60 24.05 17.33
C GLY A 96 -20.56 25.54 17.56
N GLY A 97 -19.69 26.29 16.85
CA GLY A 97 -19.52 27.72 16.97
C GLY A 97 -18.65 28.19 18.15
N ARG A 98 -17.97 27.27 18.83
CA ARG A 98 -16.98 27.54 19.89
C ARG A 98 -15.59 27.19 19.42
N PRO A 99 -14.54 27.96 19.73
CA PRO A 99 -13.19 27.62 19.41
C PRO A 99 -12.82 26.24 19.96
N TRP A 100 -12.15 25.42 19.15
CA TRP A 100 -11.67 24.10 19.58
C TRP A 100 -10.59 24.26 20.66
N SER A 101 -10.72 23.52 21.73
CA SER A 101 -9.87 23.69 22.92
C SER A 101 -8.62 22.82 22.95
N SER A 102 -8.47 21.86 22.01
CA SER A 102 -7.29 20.98 21.99
C SER A 102 -6.03 21.78 21.66
N GLN A 103 -4.96 21.44 22.36
CA GLN A 103 -3.61 21.96 22.10
C GLN A 103 -2.74 20.95 21.30
N ALA A 104 -3.33 19.82 20.92
CA ALA A 104 -2.64 18.84 20.08
C ALA A 104 -2.46 19.39 18.66
N PRO A 105 -1.30 19.18 18.01
CA PRO A 105 -1.12 19.59 16.65
C PRO A 105 -2.07 18.86 15.70
N VAL A 106 -2.39 19.49 14.58
CA VAL A 106 -3.30 18.93 13.57
C VAL A 106 -2.51 18.65 12.30
N ARG A 107 -2.65 17.43 11.79
CA ARG A 107 -2.03 17.02 10.54
C ARG A 107 -2.95 17.34 9.36
N VAL A 108 -2.41 18.02 8.39
CA VAL A 108 -3.09 18.34 7.13
C VAL A 108 -2.36 17.64 5.99
N GLN A 109 -3.09 16.87 5.20
CA GLN A 109 -2.55 16.14 4.04
C GLN A 109 -3.32 16.56 2.79
N TRP A 110 -2.58 16.87 1.74
CA TRP A 110 -3.08 17.13 0.41
C TRP A 110 -2.68 16.00 -0.49
N ILE A 111 -3.64 15.21 -0.89
CA ILE A 111 -3.43 13.96 -1.65
C ILE A 111 -3.82 14.24 -3.10
N HIS A 112 -2.87 14.05 -4.00
CA HIS A 112 -3.12 14.20 -5.42
C HIS A 112 -3.83 12.94 -5.96
N PRO A 113 -4.94 13.05 -6.71
CA PRO A 113 -5.76 11.90 -7.08
C PRO A 113 -5.07 10.89 -8.00
N THR A 114 -4.02 11.29 -8.72
CA THR A 114 -3.36 10.44 -9.72
C THR A 114 -1.85 10.34 -9.59
N LEU A 115 -1.21 11.20 -8.80
CA LEU A 115 0.25 11.30 -8.69
C LEU A 115 0.69 11.29 -7.23
N ALA A 116 0.90 10.09 -6.67
CA ALA A 116 1.30 9.91 -5.27
C ALA A 116 2.58 10.68 -4.88
N GLY A 117 3.49 10.90 -5.83
CA GLY A 117 4.71 11.69 -5.57
C GLY A 117 4.51 13.20 -5.41
N ARG A 118 3.27 13.71 -5.55
CA ARG A 118 2.92 15.12 -5.34
C ARG A 118 2.19 15.39 -4.03
N ASP A 119 1.99 14.38 -3.21
CA ASP A 119 1.31 14.55 -1.93
C ASP A 119 2.07 15.50 -1.03
N LEU A 120 1.33 16.43 -0.40
CA LEU A 120 1.87 17.42 0.51
C LEU A 120 1.36 17.15 1.92
N GLN A 121 2.21 17.36 2.90
CA GLN A 121 1.86 17.21 4.32
C GLN A 121 2.32 18.41 5.11
N ALA A 122 1.50 18.83 6.04
CA ALA A 122 1.81 19.85 7.00
C ALA A 122 1.36 19.45 8.39
N LEU A 123 2.13 19.85 9.41
CA LEU A 123 1.74 19.73 10.81
C LEU A 123 1.45 21.13 11.33
N ALA A 124 0.18 21.45 11.54
CA ALA A 124 -0.26 22.73 12.03
C ALA A 124 -0.18 22.74 13.56
N GLN A 125 0.62 23.65 14.09
CA GLN A 125 0.81 23.86 15.52
C GLN A 125 -0.25 24.80 16.07
N PRO A 126 -0.76 24.60 17.28
CA PRO A 126 -1.70 25.52 17.91
C PRO A 126 -1.02 26.88 18.18
N VAL A 127 -1.67 27.95 17.76
CA VAL A 127 -1.21 29.32 17.99
C VAL A 127 -2.22 30.16 18.78
N GLY A 128 -3.44 29.65 18.93
CA GLY A 128 -4.52 30.29 19.67
C GLY A 128 -5.65 29.30 19.97
N ALA A 129 -6.73 29.76 20.55
CA ALA A 129 -7.91 28.97 20.79
C ALA A 129 -8.60 28.59 19.47
N GLY A 130 -8.46 27.35 19.05
CA GLY A 130 -8.97 26.86 17.78
C GLY A 130 -8.19 27.28 16.55
N GLU A 131 -7.07 27.97 16.73
CA GLU A 131 -6.22 28.45 15.63
C GLU A 131 -4.91 27.66 15.57
N TYR A 132 -4.56 27.22 14.37
CA TYR A 132 -3.38 26.43 14.09
C TYR A 132 -2.63 27.00 12.89
N LEU A 133 -1.31 26.95 12.92
CA LEU A 133 -0.44 27.43 11.86
C LEU A 133 0.56 26.38 11.44
N ALA A 134 0.58 26.04 10.16
CA ALA A 134 1.64 25.26 9.54
C ALA A 134 2.56 26.22 8.77
N ARG A 135 3.72 26.53 9.35
CA ARG A 135 4.71 27.42 8.73
C ARG A 135 5.33 26.79 7.50
N ASP A 136 5.77 27.63 6.58
CA ASP A 136 6.49 27.24 5.36
C ASP A 136 5.71 26.28 4.43
N PHE A 137 4.41 26.12 4.66
CA PHE A 137 3.57 25.32 3.78
C PHE A 137 3.24 26.11 2.51
N LYS A 138 3.57 25.51 1.36
CA LYS A 138 3.20 26.07 0.06
C LYS A 138 1.86 25.51 -0.37
N TRP A 139 0.88 26.40 -0.47
CA TRP A 139 -0.44 26.08 -0.96
C TRP A 139 -0.37 25.67 -2.44
N PRO A 140 -1.03 24.58 -2.87
CA PRO A 140 -1.03 24.18 -4.28
C PRO A 140 -1.67 25.26 -5.16
N GLU A 141 -1.03 25.57 -6.26
CA GLU A 141 -1.52 26.60 -7.21
C GLU A 141 -2.50 26.04 -8.23
N GLU A 142 -2.40 24.74 -8.54
CA GLU A 142 -3.14 24.07 -9.59
C GLU A 142 -3.69 22.71 -9.14
N GLY A 143 -4.74 22.28 -9.81
CA GLY A 143 -5.27 20.93 -9.71
C GLY A 143 -6.41 20.75 -8.73
N ARG A 144 -6.84 19.51 -8.64
CA ARG A 144 -7.86 19.05 -7.70
C ARG A 144 -7.20 18.14 -6.68
N TRP A 145 -7.44 18.40 -5.41
CA TRP A 145 -6.79 17.71 -4.31
C TRP A 145 -7.82 17.16 -3.33
N GLN A 146 -7.54 16.00 -2.79
CA GLN A 146 -8.23 15.53 -1.61
C GLN A 146 -7.48 16.03 -0.38
N VAL A 147 -8.14 16.83 0.42
CA VAL A 147 -7.59 17.35 1.67
C VAL A 147 -8.10 16.51 2.81
N MET A 148 -7.18 15.99 3.60
CA MET A 148 -7.46 15.22 4.80
C MET A 148 -6.86 15.89 6.00
N ILE A 149 -7.67 16.13 7.01
CA ILE A 149 -7.27 16.77 8.26
C ILE A 149 -7.52 15.79 9.39
N GLU A 150 -6.51 15.58 10.22
CA GLU A 150 -6.57 14.63 11.31
C GLU A 150 -5.89 15.22 12.54
N ASP A 151 -6.49 15.01 13.70
CA ASP A 151 -5.85 15.28 14.98
C ASP A 151 -4.59 14.43 15.14
N ALA A 152 -3.55 14.95 15.78
CA ALA A 152 -2.31 14.20 15.99
C ALA A 152 -2.53 12.90 16.76
N ASP A 153 -3.46 12.91 17.72
CA ASP A 153 -3.86 11.73 18.48
C ASP A 153 -4.80 10.79 17.68
N GLY A 154 -5.22 11.23 16.50
CA GLY A 154 -6.09 10.47 15.62
C GLY A 154 -7.50 10.27 16.16
N ALA A 155 -7.99 11.16 17.02
CA ALA A 155 -9.31 11.09 17.61
C ALA A 155 -10.41 11.38 16.58
N TRP A 156 -10.19 12.33 15.68
CA TRP A 156 -11.13 12.70 14.64
C TRP A 156 -10.42 12.91 13.29
N ARG A 157 -11.21 12.89 12.22
CA ARG A 157 -10.75 13.12 10.86
C ARG A 157 -11.82 13.84 10.05
N ALA A 158 -11.39 14.76 9.21
CA ALA A 158 -12.23 15.42 8.22
C ALA A 158 -11.61 15.30 6.83
N LYS A 159 -12.44 15.20 5.81
CA LYS A 159 -12.04 15.12 4.41
C LYS A 159 -12.83 16.12 3.58
N ALA A 160 -12.19 16.72 2.60
CA ALA A 160 -12.85 17.51 1.58
C ALA A 160 -12.08 17.42 0.26
N ILE A 161 -12.74 17.85 -0.80
CA ILE A 161 -12.11 18.07 -2.10
C ILE A 161 -11.90 19.56 -2.26
N TRP A 162 -10.70 19.94 -2.58
CA TRP A 162 -10.33 21.30 -2.93
C TRP A 162 -9.89 21.38 -4.39
N SER A 163 -10.22 22.48 -5.07
CA SER A 163 -9.82 22.72 -6.46
C SER A 163 -9.26 24.15 -6.58
N ALA A 164 -8.09 24.27 -7.21
CA ALA A 164 -7.53 25.57 -7.54
C ALA A 164 -8.45 26.33 -8.54
N PRO A 165 -8.55 27.66 -8.49
CA PRO A 165 -7.75 28.60 -7.71
C PRO A 165 -8.41 29.09 -6.40
N GLU A 166 -9.16 28.26 -5.72
CA GLU A 166 -9.82 28.66 -4.46
C GLU A 166 -8.81 29.06 -3.38
N ASN A 167 -8.98 30.25 -2.81
CA ASN A 167 -8.10 30.80 -1.77
C ASN A 167 -8.48 30.37 -0.35
N GLY A 168 -9.09 29.22 -0.20
CA GLY A 168 -9.47 28.67 1.09
C GLY A 168 -10.31 27.42 0.93
N LEU A 169 -10.49 26.70 2.02
CA LEU A 169 -11.30 25.50 2.09
C LEU A 169 -12.11 25.51 3.40
N ARG A 170 -13.40 25.31 3.28
CA ARG A 170 -14.29 25.09 4.42
C ARG A 170 -14.76 23.66 4.42
N ILE A 171 -14.62 23.00 5.55
CA ILE A 171 -15.03 21.61 5.75
C ILE A 171 -16.03 21.56 6.89
N GLN A 172 -17.19 20.97 6.61
CA GLN A 172 -18.21 20.60 7.60
C GLN A 172 -18.38 19.09 7.45
N PRO A 173 -17.82 18.29 8.34
CA PRO A 173 -17.88 16.84 8.27
C PRO A 173 -19.28 16.25 8.34
#